data_2a3c947949b840a717746e9538562e9d
#
_entry.id   2a3c947949b840a717746e9538562e9d
#
_cell.length_a   1.000
_cell.length_b   1.000
_cell.length_c   1.000
_cell.angle_alpha   90.00
_cell.angle_beta   90.00
_cell.angle_gamma   90.00
#
_symmetry.space_group_name_H-M   'P 1'
#
loop_
_entity.id
_entity.type
_entity.pdbx_description
1 polymer ?
#
loop_
_entity_poly.entity_id
_entity_poly.type
_entity_poly.pdbx_seq_one_letter_code
_entity_poly.pdbx_strand_id
1 'polypeptide(L)'
;MPGMAVERRTRLTSEDRSAQLIALGVASLVDRPLHSLSIEWLSAQAGVSRALLFHYFGSKQGLHREVVQVARDSMLRATAPAPDLEPLERLHDTLTRIVQFVREHRGTFYSLVRGVASADLEVREVVEQARAEQAERVIAVFRELGMADTPLLRMALRSWVAFAEEALVQTALPDSDLPDAELVAFLERSALAVASAVDPARAH
;
A
#
# COMPACT_ATOMS: atom_id res chain seq x y z
N MET A 1 22.68 51.04 5.04
CA MET A 1 22.60 49.75 5.78
C MET A 1 21.20 49.20 5.60
N PRO A 2 20.92 48.27 4.68
CA PRO A 2 19.60 47.66 4.60
C PRO A 2 19.49 46.54 5.62
N GLY A 3 18.43 46.63 6.47
CA GLY A 3 18.15 45.68 7.51
C GLY A 3 17.87 44.29 6.94
N MET A 4 18.57 43.31 7.49
CA MET A 4 18.28 41.88 7.28
C MET A 4 16.89 41.58 7.81
N ALA A 5 15.98 41.25 6.91
CA ALA A 5 14.68 40.69 7.25
C ALA A 5 14.92 39.32 7.89
N VAL A 6 14.68 39.21 9.20
CA VAL A 6 14.63 37.93 9.91
C VAL A 6 13.41 37.19 9.37
N GLU A 7 13.66 36.18 8.54
CA GLU A 7 12.64 35.21 8.11
C GLU A 7 11.95 34.65 9.35
N ARG A 8 10.70 35.04 9.58
CA ARG A 8 9.84 34.46 10.61
C ARG A 8 9.65 32.99 10.24
N ARG A 9 10.40 32.08 10.90
CA ARG A 9 10.08 30.64 10.88
C ARG A 9 8.64 30.48 11.33
N THR A 10 7.75 30.23 10.38
CA THR A 10 6.35 29.94 10.63
C THR A 10 6.30 28.75 11.60
N ARG A 11 5.72 28.97 12.77
CA ARG A 11 5.58 27.91 13.76
C ARG A 11 4.60 26.90 13.22
N LEU A 12 5.10 25.72 12.83
CA LEU A 12 4.27 24.61 12.35
C LEU A 12 3.17 24.29 13.36
N THR A 13 1.99 23.98 12.87
CA THR A 13 0.91 23.45 13.71
C THR A 13 1.31 22.09 14.28
N SER A 14 0.58 21.61 15.29
CA SER A 14 0.77 20.26 15.83
C SER A 14 0.57 19.20 14.76
N GLU A 15 -0.44 19.37 13.89
CA GLU A 15 -0.77 18.49 12.78
C GLU A 15 0.34 18.46 11.71
N ASP A 16 0.82 19.65 11.29
CA ASP A 16 1.94 19.74 10.33
C ASP A 16 3.19 19.03 10.84
N ARG A 17 3.47 19.17 12.15
CA ARG A 17 4.63 18.53 12.77
C ARG A 17 4.47 17.02 12.82
N SER A 18 3.30 16.50 13.17
CA SER A 18 3.00 15.08 13.14
C SER A 18 3.14 14.52 11.73
N ALA A 19 2.56 15.18 10.72
CA ALA A 19 2.65 14.79 9.32
C ALA A 19 4.10 14.73 8.82
N GLN A 20 4.96 15.70 9.19
CA GLN A 20 6.39 15.67 8.87
C GLN A 20 7.11 14.46 9.48
N LEU A 21 6.80 14.13 10.73
CA LEU A 21 7.39 12.99 11.42
C LEU A 21 6.96 11.66 10.77
N ILE A 22 5.70 11.53 10.40
CA ILE A 22 5.18 10.37 9.69
C ILE A 22 5.83 10.26 8.30
N ALA A 23 5.93 11.36 7.55
CA ALA A 23 6.58 11.37 6.24
C ALA A 23 8.04 10.91 6.31
N LEU A 24 8.78 11.32 7.36
CA LEU A 24 10.15 10.84 7.60
C LEU A 24 10.18 9.33 7.91
N GLY A 25 9.19 8.83 8.67
CA GLY A 25 9.01 7.41 8.92
C GLY A 25 8.75 6.62 7.63
N VAL A 26 7.82 7.08 6.79
CA VAL A 26 7.51 6.47 5.48
C VAL A 26 8.75 6.46 4.58
N ALA A 27 9.46 7.60 4.47
CA ALA A 27 10.68 7.68 3.66
C ALA A 27 11.76 6.69 4.11
N SER A 28 11.85 6.40 5.40
CA SER A 28 12.82 5.44 5.94
C SER A 28 12.57 3.99 5.52
N LEU A 29 11.33 3.65 5.13
CA LEU A 29 10.97 2.28 4.71
C LEU A 29 11.61 1.87 3.38
N VAL A 30 12.13 2.81 2.61
CA VAL A 30 12.88 2.52 1.37
C VAL A 30 14.11 1.66 1.67
N ASP A 31 14.84 2.01 2.74
CA ASP A 31 16.13 1.40 3.08
C ASP A 31 16.08 0.56 4.37
N ARG A 32 14.94 0.55 5.06
CA ARG A 32 14.81 -0.06 6.38
C ARG A 32 13.52 -0.83 6.53
N PRO A 33 13.56 -2.04 7.13
CA PRO A 33 12.35 -2.76 7.47
C PRO A 33 11.59 -2.04 8.60
N LEU A 34 10.27 -2.10 8.58
CA LEU A 34 9.39 -1.41 9.54
C LEU A 34 9.77 -1.66 11.01
N HIS A 35 10.17 -2.89 11.35
CA HIS A 35 10.54 -3.23 12.74
C HIS A 35 11.75 -2.46 13.27
N SER A 36 12.62 -1.95 12.38
CA SER A 36 13.79 -1.13 12.74
C SER A 36 13.44 0.35 12.96
N LEU A 37 12.25 0.80 12.55
CA LEU A 37 11.76 2.14 12.85
C LEU A 37 11.45 2.24 14.34
N SER A 38 12.21 3.05 15.06
CA SER A 38 12.04 3.27 16.50
C SER A 38 11.85 4.74 16.85
N ILE A 39 11.29 4.99 18.04
CA ILE A 39 11.15 6.34 18.59
C ILE A 39 12.51 7.03 18.70
N GLU A 40 13.55 6.28 19.11
CA GLU A 40 14.93 6.78 19.24
C GLU A 40 15.50 7.21 17.91
N TRP A 41 15.33 6.36 16.88
CA TRP A 41 15.80 6.66 15.55
C TRP A 41 15.10 7.89 14.98
N LEU A 42 13.76 7.94 15.06
CA LEU A 42 12.98 9.07 14.54
C LEU A 42 13.31 10.38 15.29
N SER A 43 13.51 10.31 16.61
CA SER A 43 13.95 11.43 17.44
C SER A 43 15.28 12.02 16.95
N ALA A 44 16.25 11.15 16.68
CA ALA A 44 17.56 11.56 16.19
C ALA A 44 17.48 12.18 14.78
N GLN A 45 16.72 11.57 13.86
CA GLN A 45 16.56 12.05 12.49
C GLN A 45 15.79 13.37 12.39
N ALA A 46 14.73 13.52 13.18
CA ALA A 46 13.89 14.72 13.16
C ALA A 46 14.41 15.86 14.05
N GLY A 47 15.43 15.62 14.88
CA GLY A 47 15.94 16.61 15.82
C GLY A 47 14.92 17.02 16.90
N VAL A 48 14.06 16.10 17.32
CA VAL A 48 12.99 16.33 18.32
C VAL A 48 13.19 15.44 19.54
N SER A 49 12.58 15.80 20.66
CA SER A 49 12.65 14.97 21.87
C SER A 49 11.80 13.70 21.74
N ARG A 50 12.24 12.61 22.37
CA ARG A 50 11.45 11.38 22.49
C ARG A 50 10.09 11.63 23.17
N ALA A 51 10.05 12.51 24.15
CA ALA A 51 8.81 12.89 24.85
C ALA A 51 7.77 13.46 23.87
N LEU A 52 8.20 14.26 22.89
CA LEU A 52 7.33 14.79 21.85
C LEU A 52 6.76 13.67 20.95
N LEU A 53 7.59 12.70 20.58
CA LEU A 53 7.14 11.56 19.76
C LEU A 53 6.17 10.67 20.53
N PHE A 54 6.40 10.42 21.82
CA PHE A 54 5.43 9.71 22.67
C PHE A 54 4.13 10.50 22.83
N HIS A 55 4.19 11.83 22.85
CA HIS A 55 2.99 12.66 22.86
C HIS A 55 2.15 12.50 21.59
N TYR A 56 2.77 12.40 20.40
CA TYR A 56 2.07 12.21 19.13
C TYR A 56 1.60 10.78 18.89
N PHE A 57 2.44 9.80 19.17
CA PHE A 57 2.22 8.42 18.74
C PHE A 57 1.87 7.46 19.87
N GLY A 58 2.03 7.86 21.12
CA GLY A 58 1.77 7.05 22.31
C GLY A 58 2.77 5.93 22.52
N SER A 59 3.12 5.19 21.48
CA SER A 59 4.00 4.03 21.51
C SER A 59 4.76 3.84 20.19
N LYS A 60 5.70 2.88 20.16
CA LYS A 60 6.34 2.43 18.92
C LYS A 60 5.31 1.83 17.96
N GLN A 61 4.36 1.05 18.48
CA GLN A 61 3.28 0.46 17.69
C GLN A 61 2.38 1.55 17.08
N GLY A 62 2.00 2.57 17.85
CA GLY A 62 1.26 3.71 17.33
C GLY A 62 1.99 4.44 16.21
N LEU A 63 3.32 4.65 16.33
CA LEU A 63 4.13 5.19 15.25
C LEU A 63 4.09 4.28 14.01
N HIS A 64 4.26 2.98 14.18
CA HIS A 64 4.22 2.01 13.08
C HIS A 64 2.86 2.04 12.37
N ARG A 65 1.75 2.03 13.12
CA ARG A 65 0.40 2.13 12.57
C ARG A 65 0.23 3.38 11.70
N GLU A 66 0.58 4.57 12.22
CA GLU A 66 0.45 5.83 11.48
C GLU A 66 1.29 5.83 10.19
N VAL A 67 2.52 5.34 10.25
CA VAL A 67 3.41 5.24 9.07
C VAL A 67 2.84 4.29 8.02
N VAL A 68 2.37 3.11 8.44
CA VAL A 68 1.77 2.11 7.54
C VAL A 68 0.46 2.62 6.95
N GLN A 69 -0.34 3.31 7.74
CA GLN A 69 -1.60 3.90 7.28
C GLN A 69 -1.38 4.95 6.18
N VAL A 70 -0.42 5.84 6.36
CA VAL A 70 -0.09 6.85 5.34
C VAL A 70 0.48 6.19 4.08
N ALA A 71 1.34 5.18 4.21
CA ALA A 71 1.87 4.43 3.07
C ALA A 71 0.76 3.68 2.31
N ARG A 72 -0.17 3.02 3.01
CA ARG A 72 -1.37 2.40 2.45
C ARG A 72 -2.22 3.40 1.68
N ASP A 73 -2.55 4.53 2.30
CA ASP A 73 -3.42 5.54 1.68
C ASP A 73 -2.77 6.14 0.44
N SER A 74 -1.44 6.30 0.43
CA SER A 74 -0.69 6.73 -0.74
C SER A 74 -0.81 5.71 -1.88
N MET A 75 -0.62 4.41 -1.59
CA MET A 75 -0.78 3.34 -2.57
C MET A 75 -2.21 3.29 -3.12
N LEU A 76 -3.22 3.30 -2.26
CA LEU A 76 -4.63 3.22 -2.68
C LEU A 76 -5.04 4.41 -3.56
N ARG A 77 -4.52 5.62 -3.28
CA ARG A 77 -4.75 6.79 -4.13
C ARG A 77 -4.01 6.70 -5.47
N ALA A 78 -2.74 6.30 -5.46
CA ALA A 78 -1.94 6.16 -6.67
C ALA A 78 -2.49 5.10 -7.63
N THR A 79 -3.14 4.07 -7.08
CA THR A 79 -3.72 2.94 -7.81
C THR A 79 -5.24 2.98 -7.89
N ALA A 80 -5.85 4.16 -7.68
CA ALA A 80 -7.30 4.29 -7.76
C ALA A 80 -7.80 3.96 -9.18
N PRO A 81 -8.86 3.14 -9.32
CA PRO A 81 -9.41 2.80 -10.62
C PRO A 81 -9.89 4.03 -11.38
N ALA A 82 -9.62 4.10 -12.69
CA ALA A 82 -10.11 5.15 -13.56
C ALA A 82 -11.61 4.86 -13.91
N PRO A 83 -12.56 5.70 -13.47
CA PRO A 83 -13.99 5.39 -13.57
C PRO A 83 -14.51 5.43 -15.01
N ASP A 84 -13.79 6.13 -15.90
CA ASP A 84 -14.19 6.34 -17.30
C ASP A 84 -13.78 5.18 -18.22
N LEU A 85 -13.01 4.22 -17.74
CA LEU A 85 -12.57 3.06 -18.50
C LEU A 85 -13.58 1.92 -18.42
N GLU A 86 -13.71 1.16 -19.51
CA GLU A 86 -14.44 -0.11 -19.52
C GLU A 86 -13.86 -1.11 -18.50
N PRO A 87 -14.65 -2.05 -17.98
CA PRO A 87 -14.24 -2.88 -16.83
C PRO A 87 -12.89 -3.57 -16.98
N LEU A 88 -12.59 -4.19 -18.12
CA LEU A 88 -11.30 -4.86 -18.36
C LEU A 88 -10.16 -3.87 -18.57
N GLU A 89 -10.39 -2.76 -19.26
CA GLU A 89 -9.40 -1.71 -19.43
C GLU A 89 -9.04 -1.08 -18.07
N ARG A 90 -10.04 -0.89 -17.22
CA ARG A 90 -9.86 -0.40 -15.85
C ARG A 90 -9.06 -1.37 -14.99
N LEU A 91 -9.30 -2.69 -15.13
CA LEU A 91 -8.48 -3.70 -14.46
C LEU A 91 -7.03 -3.63 -14.92
N HIS A 92 -6.80 -3.58 -16.24
CA HIS A 92 -5.47 -3.45 -16.83
C HIS A 92 -4.73 -2.19 -16.35
N ASP A 93 -5.37 -1.02 -16.42
CA ASP A 93 -4.83 0.26 -15.96
C ASP A 93 -4.49 0.23 -14.46
N THR A 94 -5.39 -0.31 -13.63
CA THR A 94 -5.16 -0.45 -12.18
C THR A 94 -3.96 -1.35 -11.89
N LEU A 95 -3.85 -2.50 -12.55
CA LEU A 95 -2.71 -3.42 -12.40
C LEU A 95 -1.40 -2.77 -12.86
N THR A 96 -1.45 -2.04 -13.97
CA THR A 96 -0.28 -1.28 -14.48
C THR A 96 0.21 -0.27 -13.44
N ARG A 97 -0.69 0.51 -12.85
CA ARG A 97 -0.33 1.48 -11.79
C ARG A 97 0.17 0.79 -10.52
N ILE A 98 -0.39 -0.36 -10.15
CA ILE A 98 0.10 -1.13 -9.00
C ILE A 98 1.53 -1.60 -9.25
N VAL A 99 1.83 -2.18 -10.42
CA VAL A 99 3.17 -2.64 -10.79
C VAL A 99 4.17 -1.48 -10.77
N GLN A 100 3.81 -0.34 -11.38
CA GLN A 100 4.64 0.87 -11.36
C GLN A 100 4.91 1.37 -9.94
N PHE A 101 3.86 1.48 -9.12
CA PHE A 101 3.99 1.89 -7.72
C PHE A 101 4.94 0.97 -6.94
N VAL A 102 4.80 -0.34 -7.10
CA VAL A 102 5.66 -1.33 -6.44
C VAL A 102 7.12 -1.19 -6.91
N ARG A 103 7.36 -0.92 -8.20
CA ARG A 103 8.70 -0.70 -8.74
C ARG A 103 9.35 0.56 -8.18
N GLU A 104 8.58 1.64 -8.07
CA GLU A 104 9.05 2.93 -7.54
C GLU A 104 9.28 2.90 -6.03
N HIS A 105 8.50 2.09 -5.29
CA HIS A 105 8.48 2.04 -3.84
C HIS A 105 8.81 0.64 -3.27
N ARG A 106 9.74 -0.09 -3.91
CA ARG A 106 10.10 -1.50 -3.60
C ARG A 106 10.31 -1.75 -2.11
N GLY A 107 11.17 -0.97 -1.48
CA GLY A 107 11.51 -1.13 -0.07
C GLY A 107 10.30 -0.93 0.85
N THR A 108 9.50 0.11 0.57
CA THR A 108 8.27 0.40 1.31
C THR A 108 7.26 -0.73 1.16
N PHE A 109 6.99 -1.16 -0.08
CA PHE A 109 6.04 -2.25 -0.35
C PHE A 109 6.48 -3.56 0.31
N TYR A 110 7.74 -3.97 0.11
CA TYR A 110 8.31 -5.16 0.73
C TYR A 110 8.23 -5.10 2.26
N SER A 111 8.58 -3.96 2.86
CA SER A 111 8.56 -3.77 4.31
C SER A 111 7.13 -3.85 4.87
N LEU A 112 6.13 -3.35 4.14
CA LEU A 112 4.73 -3.42 4.55
C LEU A 112 4.21 -4.86 4.47
N VAL A 113 4.37 -5.53 3.33
CA VAL A 113 3.84 -6.88 3.11
C VAL A 113 4.51 -7.91 4.02
N ARG A 114 5.84 -7.86 4.14
CA ARG A 114 6.58 -8.78 5.03
C ARG A 114 6.54 -8.36 6.49
N GLY A 115 6.34 -7.08 6.78
CA GLY A 115 6.17 -6.57 8.14
C GLY A 115 4.86 -7.06 8.81
N VAL A 116 3.87 -7.47 8.02
CA VAL A 116 2.64 -8.14 8.53
C VAL A 116 2.94 -9.47 9.23
N ALA A 117 4.07 -10.12 8.90
CA ALA A 117 4.58 -11.25 9.66
C ALA A 117 5.07 -10.87 11.07
N SER A 118 5.19 -9.55 11.39
CA SER A 118 5.46 -9.08 12.73
C SER A 118 4.25 -9.31 13.65
N ALA A 119 4.51 -9.43 14.95
CA ALA A 119 3.46 -9.62 15.97
C ALA A 119 2.60 -8.36 16.22
N ASP A 120 2.71 -7.33 15.38
CA ASP A 120 2.00 -6.06 15.53
C ASP A 120 0.60 -6.15 14.93
N LEU A 121 -0.40 -6.32 15.80
CA LEU A 121 -1.80 -6.48 15.40
C LEU A 121 -2.35 -5.21 14.71
N GLU A 122 -1.93 -4.02 15.14
CA GLU A 122 -2.41 -2.75 14.55
C GLU A 122 -1.93 -2.59 13.11
N VAL A 123 -0.67 -2.95 12.83
CA VAL A 123 -0.11 -2.96 11.47
C VAL A 123 -0.82 -3.98 10.59
N ARG A 124 -1.07 -5.19 11.13
CA ARG A 124 -1.80 -6.24 10.41
C ARG A 124 -3.18 -5.79 9.98
N GLU A 125 -3.92 -5.12 10.87
CA GLU A 125 -5.26 -4.62 10.57
C GLU A 125 -5.25 -3.63 9.40
N VAL A 126 -4.29 -2.69 9.38
CA VAL A 126 -4.15 -1.71 8.29
C VAL A 126 -3.90 -2.40 6.94
N VAL A 127 -3.06 -3.44 6.91
CA VAL A 127 -2.77 -4.17 5.66
C VAL A 127 -3.96 -5.03 5.22
N GLU A 128 -4.68 -5.67 6.14
CA GLU A 128 -5.89 -6.43 5.81
C GLU A 128 -7.00 -5.52 5.26
N GLN A 129 -7.13 -4.28 5.77
CA GLN A 129 -8.04 -3.28 5.19
C GLN A 129 -7.65 -2.92 3.74
N ALA A 130 -6.35 -2.77 3.46
CA ALA A 130 -5.88 -2.52 2.09
C ALA A 130 -6.21 -3.68 1.15
N ARG A 131 -5.99 -4.93 1.59
CA ARG A 131 -6.34 -6.15 0.83
C ARG A 131 -7.84 -6.23 0.55
N ALA A 132 -8.67 -5.92 1.56
CA ALA A 132 -10.12 -5.89 1.40
C ALA A 132 -10.55 -4.84 0.37
N GLU A 133 -10.00 -3.64 0.42
CA GLU A 133 -10.25 -2.57 -0.55
C GLU A 133 -9.88 -3.00 -1.98
N GLN A 134 -8.69 -3.55 -2.17
CA GLN A 134 -8.27 -4.04 -3.49
C GLN A 134 -9.16 -5.19 -3.99
N ALA A 135 -9.59 -6.08 -3.11
CA ALA A 135 -10.51 -7.16 -3.47
C ALA A 135 -11.87 -6.62 -3.92
N GLU A 136 -12.44 -5.63 -3.22
CA GLU A 136 -13.71 -5.03 -3.64
C GLU A 136 -13.59 -4.32 -5.01
N ARG A 137 -12.44 -3.68 -5.31
CA ARG A 137 -12.17 -3.09 -6.64
C ARG A 137 -12.20 -4.13 -7.75
N VAL A 138 -11.56 -5.28 -7.53
CA VAL A 138 -11.56 -6.38 -8.52
C VAL A 138 -12.94 -7.01 -8.62
N ILE A 139 -13.63 -7.26 -7.50
CA ILE A 139 -15.00 -7.80 -7.50
C ILE A 139 -15.95 -6.89 -8.29
N ALA A 140 -15.83 -5.56 -8.13
CA ALA A 140 -16.65 -4.61 -8.88
C ALA A 140 -16.50 -4.77 -10.39
N VAL A 141 -15.26 -4.96 -10.90
CA VAL A 141 -14.99 -5.22 -12.32
C VAL A 141 -15.77 -6.45 -12.81
N PHE A 142 -15.69 -7.57 -12.09
CA PHE A 142 -16.37 -8.82 -12.52
C PHE A 142 -17.88 -8.74 -12.41
N ARG A 143 -18.41 -7.98 -11.45
CA ARG A 143 -19.87 -7.69 -11.38
C ARG A 143 -20.36 -6.87 -12.58
N GLU A 144 -19.61 -5.86 -12.99
CA GLU A 144 -19.91 -5.06 -14.17
C GLU A 144 -19.83 -5.87 -15.46
N LEU A 145 -18.99 -6.92 -15.50
CA LEU A 145 -18.95 -7.92 -16.58
C LEU A 145 -20.10 -8.93 -16.53
N GLY A 146 -21.07 -8.77 -15.61
CA GLY A 146 -22.27 -9.58 -15.51
C GLY A 146 -22.14 -10.83 -14.63
N MET A 147 -21.04 -11.00 -13.91
CA MET A 147 -20.89 -12.13 -12.98
C MET A 147 -21.72 -11.93 -11.71
N ALA A 148 -22.35 -13.00 -11.23
CA ALA A 148 -23.10 -12.98 -9.99
C ALA A 148 -22.17 -12.78 -8.78
N ASP A 149 -22.54 -11.86 -7.88
CA ASP A 149 -21.82 -11.59 -6.64
C ASP A 149 -22.09 -12.70 -5.61
N THR A 150 -21.36 -13.81 -5.74
CA THR A 150 -21.51 -14.98 -4.87
C THR A 150 -20.44 -15.00 -3.78
N PRO A 151 -20.68 -15.68 -2.63
CA PRO A 151 -19.64 -15.90 -1.62
C PRO A 151 -18.39 -16.59 -2.19
N LEU A 152 -18.55 -17.49 -3.17
CA LEU A 152 -17.46 -18.19 -3.82
C LEU A 152 -16.61 -17.24 -4.68
N LEU A 153 -17.25 -16.37 -5.48
CA LEU A 153 -16.54 -15.35 -6.26
C LEU A 153 -15.74 -14.41 -5.34
N ARG A 154 -16.37 -13.93 -4.26
CA ARG A 154 -15.71 -13.05 -3.28
C ARG A 154 -14.50 -13.73 -2.64
N MET A 155 -14.64 -14.99 -2.21
CA MET A 155 -13.55 -15.78 -1.64
C MET A 155 -12.41 -15.94 -2.66
N ALA A 156 -12.72 -16.33 -3.88
CA ALA A 156 -11.76 -16.58 -4.95
C ALA A 156 -10.95 -15.31 -5.29
N LEU A 157 -11.61 -14.16 -5.46
CA LEU A 157 -10.94 -12.91 -5.80
C LEU A 157 -10.15 -12.32 -4.62
N ARG A 158 -10.60 -12.50 -3.38
CA ARG A 158 -9.78 -12.16 -2.20
C ARG A 158 -8.52 -13.02 -2.13
N SER A 159 -8.62 -14.31 -2.41
CA SER A 159 -7.46 -15.21 -2.49
C SER A 159 -6.53 -14.82 -3.65
N TRP A 160 -7.10 -14.39 -4.78
CA TRP A 160 -6.31 -13.89 -5.89
C TRP A 160 -5.54 -12.61 -5.54
N VAL A 161 -6.10 -11.69 -4.76
CA VAL A 161 -5.37 -10.49 -4.29
C VAL A 161 -4.13 -10.89 -3.48
N ALA A 162 -4.23 -11.89 -2.60
CA ALA A 162 -3.07 -12.38 -1.85
C ALA A 162 -2.01 -13.04 -2.77
N PHE A 163 -2.46 -13.78 -3.79
CA PHE A 163 -1.60 -14.32 -4.84
C PHE A 163 -0.88 -13.21 -5.63
N ALA A 164 -1.61 -12.18 -6.05
CA ALA A 164 -1.06 -11.04 -6.79
C ALA A 164 -0.04 -10.27 -5.93
N GLU A 165 -0.33 -10.07 -4.65
CA GLU A 165 0.59 -9.45 -3.69
C GLU A 165 1.91 -10.22 -3.58
N GLU A 166 1.88 -11.56 -3.49
CA GLU A 166 3.09 -12.38 -3.48
C GLU A 166 3.88 -12.28 -4.79
N ALA A 167 3.21 -12.30 -5.94
CA ALA A 167 3.85 -12.11 -7.24
C ALA A 167 4.55 -10.73 -7.32
N LEU A 168 3.91 -9.67 -6.84
CA LEU A 168 4.48 -8.33 -6.76
C LEU A 168 5.69 -8.27 -5.83
N VAL A 169 5.65 -8.95 -4.68
CA VAL A 169 6.81 -9.05 -3.77
C VAL A 169 7.99 -9.71 -4.44
N GLN A 170 7.78 -10.83 -5.16
CA GLN A 170 8.86 -11.55 -5.86
C GLN A 170 9.50 -10.67 -6.95
N THR A 171 8.71 -9.85 -7.66
CA THR A 171 9.22 -8.94 -8.68
C THR A 171 9.84 -7.66 -8.12
N ALA A 172 9.59 -7.32 -6.85
CA ALA A 172 10.25 -6.23 -6.16
C ALA A 172 11.68 -6.57 -5.71
N LEU A 173 12.08 -7.85 -5.75
CA LEU A 173 13.44 -8.27 -5.43
C LEU A 173 14.45 -7.74 -6.48
N PRO A 174 15.71 -7.45 -6.06
CA PRO A 174 16.72 -6.83 -6.94
C PRO A 174 17.03 -7.62 -8.21
N ASP A 175 16.95 -8.96 -8.13
CA ASP A 175 17.33 -9.90 -9.21
C ASP A 175 16.17 -10.24 -10.17
N SER A 176 15.03 -9.54 -10.08
CA SER A 176 13.89 -9.78 -10.95
C SER A 176 14.01 -9.01 -12.26
N ASP A 177 14.23 -9.73 -13.37
CA ASP A 177 14.28 -9.17 -14.73
C ASP A 177 12.92 -9.25 -15.46
N LEU A 178 11.83 -9.62 -14.77
CA LEU A 178 10.51 -9.76 -15.37
C LEU A 178 9.99 -8.40 -15.85
N PRO A 179 9.66 -8.23 -17.16
CA PRO A 179 9.11 -6.99 -17.67
C PRO A 179 7.74 -6.67 -17.05
N ASP A 180 7.49 -5.38 -16.76
CA ASP A 180 6.24 -4.93 -16.14
C ASP A 180 5.01 -5.32 -16.96
N ALA A 181 5.06 -5.19 -18.28
CA ALA A 181 3.95 -5.58 -19.16
C ALA A 181 3.65 -7.09 -19.09
N GLU A 182 4.66 -7.94 -18.92
CA GLU A 182 4.48 -9.38 -18.78
C GLU A 182 3.84 -9.74 -17.43
N LEU A 183 4.27 -9.07 -16.35
CA LEU A 183 3.67 -9.22 -15.03
C LEU A 183 2.20 -8.76 -15.02
N VAL A 184 1.89 -7.59 -15.58
CA VAL A 184 0.51 -7.09 -15.70
C VAL A 184 -0.35 -8.09 -16.46
N ALA A 185 0.09 -8.55 -17.62
CA ALA A 185 -0.64 -9.52 -18.42
C ALA A 185 -0.83 -10.88 -17.70
N PHE A 186 0.15 -11.30 -16.90
CA PHE A 186 0.03 -12.50 -16.07
C PHE A 186 -1.03 -12.33 -14.97
N LEU A 187 -1.00 -11.22 -14.24
CA LEU A 187 -1.96 -10.92 -13.19
C LEU A 187 -3.40 -10.80 -13.75
N GLU A 188 -3.56 -10.11 -14.87
CA GLU A 188 -4.85 -9.97 -15.54
C GLU A 188 -5.43 -11.34 -15.95
N ARG A 189 -4.65 -12.16 -16.68
CA ARG A 189 -5.07 -13.50 -17.08
C ARG A 189 -5.40 -14.40 -15.89
N SER A 190 -4.63 -14.31 -14.81
CA SER A 190 -4.90 -15.09 -13.60
C SER A 190 -6.20 -14.67 -12.89
N ALA A 191 -6.53 -13.36 -12.86
CA ALA A 191 -7.81 -12.88 -12.33
C ALA A 191 -9.00 -13.43 -13.15
N LEU A 192 -8.89 -13.35 -14.48
CA LEU A 192 -9.91 -13.89 -15.39
C LEU A 192 -10.09 -15.40 -15.22
N ALA A 193 -9.00 -16.14 -15.09
CA ALA A 193 -9.03 -17.59 -14.89
C ALA A 193 -9.70 -17.97 -13.56
N VAL A 194 -9.33 -17.28 -12.46
CA VAL A 194 -9.93 -17.50 -11.13
C VAL A 194 -11.42 -17.18 -11.14
N ALA A 195 -11.83 -16.04 -11.72
CA ALA A 195 -13.23 -15.67 -11.83
C ALA A 195 -14.02 -16.67 -12.67
N SER A 196 -13.46 -17.09 -13.82
CA SER A 196 -14.09 -18.10 -14.69
C SER A 196 -14.26 -19.48 -14.03
N ALA A 197 -13.34 -19.87 -13.16
CA ALA A 197 -13.41 -21.15 -12.44
C ALA A 197 -14.56 -21.23 -11.43
N VAL A 198 -15.09 -20.09 -11.00
CA VAL A 198 -16.19 -19.99 -10.02
C VAL A 198 -17.49 -19.46 -10.62
N ASP A 199 -17.53 -19.27 -11.93
CA ASP A 199 -18.73 -18.84 -12.65
C ASP A 199 -19.74 -19.99 -12.74
N PRO A 200 -20.92 -19.89 -12.10
CA PRO A 200 -21.92 -20.95 -12.14
C PRO A 200 -22.46 -21.20 -13.55
N ALA A 201 -22.38 -20.24 -14.48
CA ALA A 201 -22.81 -20.40 -15.86
C ALA A 201 -21.89 -21.32 -16.68
N ARG A 202 -20.66 -21.59 -16.21
CA ARG A 202 -19.68 -22.48 -16.85
C ARG A 202 -19.50 -23.83 -16.15
N ALA A 203 -20.30 -24.12 -15.12
CA ALA A 203 -20.26 -25.37 -14.36
C ALA A 203 -21.04 -26.54 -15.00
N HIS A 204 -21.43 -26.41 -16.30
CA HIS A 204 -22.17 -27.44 -17.06
C HIS A 204 -21.49 -27.79 -18.36
#